data_22ba609abd05590e28632bf3ea9e25d9
#
_entry.id   22ba609abd05590e28632bf3ea9e25d9
#
_cell.length_a   1.000
_cell.length_b   1.000
_cell.length_c   1.000
_cell.angle_alpha   90.00
_cell.angle_beta   90.00
_cell.angle_gamma   90.00
#
_symmetry.space_group_name_H-M   'P 1'
#
loop_
_entity.id
_entity.type
_entity.pdbx_description
1 polymer ?
#
loop_
_entity_poly.entity_id
_entity_poly.type
_entity_poly.pdbx_seq_one_letter_code
_entity_poly.pdbx_strand_id
1 'polypeptide(L)'
;IEGGEYRLEVGASAADILLTASVEVEGTGAPIPYDREKLSCYYSAQVQAVPDDQFETLLGRPIPQDKWDRSQPLGYNDSLSQMIYAKGFVARFAAGRLAAIQRKSEEKDQPNLNVLFIHSMPFRGLAKMSNGLVTTEMTAFILEACNGHFFRGIGKTIAGFFANGKVKKERSKKL
;
A
#
# COMPACT_ATOMS: atom_id res chain seq x y z
N ILE A 1 22.83 -7.65 15.65
CA ILE A 1 22.50 -9.05 15.91
C ILE A 1 22.28 -9.18 17.40
N GLU A 2 21.18 -9.80 17.81
CA GLU A 2 20.92 -10.14 19.21
C GLU A 2 21.82 -11.29 19.62
N GLY A 3 22.39 -11.24 20.84
CA GLY A 3 23.16 -12.33 21.40
C GLY A 3 22.26 -13.41 21.96
N GLY A 4 22.75 -14.66 21.97
CA GLY A 4 22.04 -15.77 22.55
C GLY A 4 22.21 -17.08 21.77
N GLU A 5 21.54 -18.13 22.25
CA GLU A 5 21.53 -19.43 21.60
C GLU A 5 20.54 -19.42 20.41
N TYR A 6 21.03 -19.75 19.23
CA TYR A 6 20.24 -19.95 18.02
C TYR A 6 20.15 -21.42 17.68
N ARG A 7 18.96 -21.95 17.53
CA ARG A 7 18.72 -23.32 17.09
C ARG A 7 18.54 -23.34 15.57
N LEU A 8 19.42 -24.06 14.90
CA LEU A 8 19.39 -24.32 13.48
C LEU A 8 18.65 -25.64 13.23
N GLU A 9 17.65 -25.59 12.37
CA GLU A 9 16.84 -26.76 12.05
C GLU A 9 16.87 -27.02 10.55
N VAL A 10 17.12 -28.26 10.15
CA VAL A 10 17.08 -28.70 8.75
C VAL A 10 16.06 -29.83 8.64
N GLY A 11 15.09 -29.67 7.77
CA GLY A 11 14.03 -30.65 7.60
C GLY A 11 13.31 -30.53 6.28
N ALA A 12 12.40 -31.43 5.98
CA ALA A 12 11.55 -31.39 4.81
C ALA A 12 10.44 -30.31 4.94
N SER A 13 10.05 -29.99 6.17
CA SER A 13 9.13 -28.89 6.50
C SER A 13 9.37 -28.44 7.94
N ALA A 14 8.71 -27.37 8.38
CA ALA A 14 8.74 -26.90 9.77
C ALA A 14 8.18 -27.92 10.79
N ALA A 15 7.42 -28.92 10.34
CA ALA A 15 6.88 -30.01 11.14
C ALA A 15 7.69 -31.31 11.03
N ASP A 16 8.64 -31.38 10.10
CA ASP A 16 9.46 -32.56 9.83
C ASP A 16 10.94 -32.17 9.86
N ILE A 17 11.48 -32.02 11.07
CA ILE A 17 12.87 -31.63 11.33
C ILE A 17 13.73 -32.87 11.42
N LEU A 18 14.74 -32.98 10.59
CA LEU A 18 15.66 -34.12 10.51
C LEU A 18 16.96 -33.90 11.30
N LEU A 19 17.44 -32.68 11.31
CA LEU A 19 18.69 -32.31 11.99
C LEU A 19 18.48 -31.01 12.76
N THR A 20 19.08 -30.96 13.95
CA THR A 20 19.09 -29.77 14.80
C THR A 20 20.52 -29.53 15.32
N ALA A 21 20.94 -28.29 15.32
CA ALA A 21 22.17 -27.84 15.95
C ALA A 21 21.94 -26.51 16.66
N SER A 22 22.65 -26.29 17.77
CA SER A 22 22.65 -24.99 18.45
C SER A 22 23.97 -24.28 18.22
N VAL A 23 23.90 -22.96 18.10
CA VAL A 23 25.06 -22.05 18.00
C VAL A 23 24.84 -20.88 18.94
N GLU A 24 25.83 -20.61 19.77
CA GLU A 24 25.85 -19.37 20.57
C GLU A 24 26.39 -18.23 19.73
N VAL A 25 25.62 -17.15 19.65
CA VAL A 25 26.00 -15.95 18.88
C VAL A 25 26.25 -14.80 19.85
N GLU A 26 27.43 -14.20 19.77
CA GLU A 26 27.69 -12.98 20.51
C GLU A 26 26.87 -11.81 19.92
N GLY A 27 26.15 -11.09 20.79
CA GLY A 27 25.40 -9.90 20.40
C GLY A 27 26.33 -8.74 20.02
N THR A 28 25.88 -7.92 19.08
CA THR A 28 26.61 -6.71 18.69
C THR A 28 26.52 -5.59 19.73
N GLY A 29 25.89 -5.82 20.89
CA GLY A 29 25.66 -4.82 21.93
C GLY A 29 24.68 -3.71 21.51
N ALA A 30 23.97 -3.87 20.40
CA ALA A 30 22.95 -2.91 19.99
C ALA A 30 21.86 -2.82 21.07
N PRO A 31 21.49 -1.60 21.51
CA PRO A 31 20.44 -1.45 22.51
C PRO A 31 19.11 -1.98 21.94
N ILE A 32 18.27 -2.57 22.80
CA ILE A 32 16.92 -2.94 22.45
C ILE A 32 16.19 -1.64 22.05
N PRO A 33 15.71 -1.52 20.81
CA PRO A 33 15.17 -0.23 20.31
C PRO A 33 13.84 0.14 20.94
N TYR A 34 13.21 -0.78 21.70
CA TYR A 34 11.89 -0.59 22.27
C TYR A 34 11.91 -0.67 23.77
N ASP A 35 11.36 0.37 24.41
CA ASP A 35 11.19 0.45 25.85
C ASP A 35 10.03 -0.44 26.32
N ARG A 36 10.34 -1.48 27.08
CA ARG A 36 9.33 -2.44 27.56
C ARG A 36 8.30 -1.82 28.50
N GLU A 37 8.69 -0.84 29.29
CA GLU A 37 7.76 -0.18 30.21
C GLU A 37 6.76 0.69 29.47
N LYS A 38 7.25 1.46 28.48
CA LYS A 38 6.42 2.32 27.63
C LYS A 38 5.55 1.56 26.64
N LEU A 39 5.88 0.32 26.33
CA LEU A 39 5.20 -0.53 25.36
C LEU A 39 4.61 -1.80 26.01
N SER A 40 4.16 -1.68 27.25
CA SER A 40 3.73 -2.81 28.07
C SER A 40 2.60 -3.63 27.43
N CYS A 41 1.64 -3.02 26.73
CA CYS A 41 0.54 -3.76 26.08
C CYS A 41 1.05 -4.69 24.96
N TYR A 42 2.10 -4.28 24.23
CA TYR A 42 2.70 -5.12 23.17
C TYR A 42 3.45 -6.32 23.76
N TYR A 43 4.17 -6.13 24.87
CA TYR A 43 4.91 -7.20 25.52
C TYR A 43 4.03 -8.17 26.32
N SER A 44 2.86 -7.72 26.79
CA SER A 44 1.89 -8.60 27.46
C SER A 44 1.05 -9.42 26.46
N ALA A 45 1.16 -9.16 25.16
CA ALA A 45 0.32 -9.70 24.08
C ALA A 45 -1.19 -9.34 24.22
N GLN A 46 -1.55 -8.42 25.07
CA GLN A 46 -2.92 -7.93 25.24
C GLN A 46 -3.17 -6.72 24.31
N VAL A 47 -3.17 -6.98 23.01
CA VAL A 47 -3.24 -5.96 21.96
C VAL A 47 -4.65 -5.68 21.44
N GLN A 48 -5.69 -6.09 22.16
CA GLN A 48 -7.09 -5.84 21.79
C GLN A 48 -7.48 -4.36 21.91
N ALA A 49 -6.84 -3.62 22.79
CA ALA A 49 -7.00 -2.18 22.96
C ALA A 49 -5.63 -1.56 23.28
N VAL A 50 -4.94 -1.13 22.24
CA VAL A 50 -3.65 -0.44 22.38
C VAL A 50 -3.89 1.04 22.71
N PRO A 51 -3.36 1.59 23.81
CA PRO A 51 -3.42 3.02 24.10
C PRO A 51 -2.68 3.84 23.03
N ASP A 52 -3.21 5.02 22.70
CA ASP A 52 -2.65 5.89 21.66
C ASP A 52 -1.20 6.30 21.97
N ASP A 53 -0.88 6.58 23.21
CA ASP A 53 0.47 6.94 23.65
C ASP A 53 1.50 5.81 23.43
N GLN A 54 1.11 4.57 23.64
CA GLN A 54 1.97 3.43 23.37
C GLN A 54 2.14 3.23 21.85
N PHE A 55 1.06 3.41 21.09
CA PHE A 55 1.13 3.35 19.62
C PHE A 55 2.01 4.48 19.05
N GLU A 56 1.87 5.70 19.52
CA GLU A 56 2.71 6.85 19.13
C GLU A 56 4.19 6.62 19.50
N THR A 57 4.46 6.03 20.65
CA THR A 57 5.81 5.65 21.07
C THR A 57 6.45 4.67 20.09
N LEU A 58 5.70 3.64 19.65
CA LEU A 58 6.16 2.67 18.66
C LEU A 58 6.29 3.30 17.26
N LEU A 59 5.37 4.15 16.87
CA LEU A 59 5.35 4.86 15.60
C LEU A 59 6.46 5.92 15.49
N GLY A 60 6.95 6.43 16.63
CA GLY A 60 7.97 7.48 16.70
C GLY A 60 7.45 8.87 16.28
N ARG A 61 6.14 9.06 16.20
CA ARG A 61 5.48 10.32 15.84
C ARG A 61 4.00 10.29 16.28
N PRO A 62 3.33 11.44 16.36
CA PRO A 62 1.90 11.49 16.64
C PRO A 62 1.07 10.73 15.60
N ILE A 63 -0.06 10.16 16.03
CA ILE A 63 -1.02 9.51 15.16
C ILE A 63 -1.50 10.52 14.10
N PRO A 64 -1.43 10.18 12.80
CA PRO A 64 -1.97 11.04 11.75
C PRO A 64 -3.47 11.28 11.97
N GLN A 65 -3.90 12.52 11.73
CA GLN A 65 -5.33 12.83 11.83
C GLN A 65 -6.12 12.09 10.75
N ASP A 66 -7.33 11.65 11.08
CA ASP A 66 -8.26 10.97 10.16
C ASP A 66 -8.71 11.84 8.98
N LYS A 67 -8.59 13.16 9.13
CA LYS A 67 -9.00 14.10 8.11
C LYS A 67 -7.87 14.35 7.11
N TRP A 68 -8.10 13.97 5.88
CA TRP A 68 -7.22 14.32 4.78
C TRP A 68 -7.25 15.83 4.51
N ASP A 69 -6.08 16.45 4.51
CA ASP A 69 -5.95 17.83 4.07
C ASP A 69 -5.82 17.90 2.54
N ARG A 70 -6.79 18.56 1.90
CA ARG A 70 -6.79 18.77 0.43
C ARG A 70 -5.61 19.61 -0.09
N SER A 71 -4.87 20.29 0.79
CA SER A 71 -3.63 20.99 0.42
C SER A 71 -2.51 20.01 0.08
N GLN A 72 -2.53 18.80 0.67
CA GLN A 72 -1.54 17.78 0.41
C GLN A 72 -1.77 17.11 -0.96
N PRO A 73 -0.72 16.91 -1.74
CA PRO A 73 -0.85 16.17 -2.99
C PRO A 73 -1.02 14.68 -2.73
N LEU A 74 -1.83 14.02 -3.55
CA LEU A 74 -1.88 12.56 -3.60
C LEU A 74 -0.56 11.99 -4.12
N GLY A 75 -0.10 10.89 -3.51
CA GLY A 75 1.12 10.19 -3.87
C GLY A 75 0.85 8.75 -4.36
N TYR A 76 1.92 8.04 -4.68
CA TYR A 76 1.85 6.65 -5.18
C TYR A 76 1.26 5.65 -4.19
N ASN A 77 1.39 5.92 -2.90
CA ASN A 77 0.92 5.02 -1.83
C ASN A 77 -0.53 5.30 -1.42
N ASP A 78 -1.10 6.43 -1.85
CA ASP A 78 -2.47 6.75 -1.56
C ASP A 78 -3.41 5.87 -2.37
N SER A 79 -4.55 5.51 -1.79
CA SER A 79 -5.55 4.67 -2.45
C SER A 79 -6.39 5.46 -3.46
N LEU A 80 -7.00 4.76 -4.41
CA LEU A 80 -7.92 5.37 -5.36
C LEU A 80 -9.15 5.96 -4.67
N SER A 81 -9.56 5.44 -3.51
CA SER A 81 -10.60 6.03 -2.68
C SER A 81 -10.26 7.43 -2.20
N GLN A 82 -8.98 7.70 -1.92
CA GLN A 82 -8.50 9.00 -1.48
C GLN A 82 -8.59 10.08 -2.57
N MET A 83 -8.86 9.71 -3.84
CA MET A 83 -9.18 10.69 -4.88
C MET A 83 -10.37 11.60 -4.52
N ILE A 84 -11.22 11.23 -3.56
CA ILE A 84 -12.28 12.12 -3.03
C ILE A 84 -11.70 13.42 -2.45
N TYR A 85 -10.45 13.40 -2.01
CA TYR A 85 -9.72 14.53 -1.47
C TYR A 85 -8.82 15.22 -2.50
N ALA A 86 -8.79 14.74 -3.74
CA ALA A 86 -7.97 15.31 -4.81
C ALA A 86 -8.25 16.79 -5.04
N LYS A 87 -7.24 17.56 -5.46
CA LYS A 87 -7.42 18.94 -5.91
C LYS A 87 -8.24 18.99 -7.21
N GLY A 88 -8.04 18.04 -8.12
CA GLY A 88 -8.75 17.92 -9.39
C GLY A 88 -10.21 17.50 -9.20
N PHE A 89 -11.16 18.29 -9.72
CA PHE A 89 -12.59 17.99 -9.60
C PHE A 89 -12.99 16.69 -10.31
N VAL A 90 -12.36 16.37 -11.42
CA VAL A 90 -12.63 15.14 -12.19
C VAL A 90 -12.26 13.90 -11.38
N ALA A 91 -11.13 13.94 -10.68
CA ALA A 91 -10.72 12.84 -9.79
C ALA A 91 -11.71 12.66 -8.63
N ARG A 92 -12.18 13.75 -8.01
CA ARG A 92 -13.22 13.70 -6.97
C ARG A 92 -14.53 13.10 -7.49
N PHE A 93 -14.94 13.53 -8.70
CA PHE A 93 -16.15 12.99 -9.33
C PHE A 93 -16.02 11.48 -9.58
N ALA A 94 -14.89 11.02 -10.14
CA ALA A 94 -14.61 9.60 -10.38
C ALA A 94 -14.63 8.79 -9.06
N ALA A 95 -13.98 9.29 -8.01
CA ALA A 95 -14.01 8.67 -6.68
C ALA A 95 -15.43 8.57 -6.11
N GLY A 96 -16.22 9.64 -6.23
CA GLY A 96 -17.61 9.65 -5.80
C GLY A 96 -18.47 8.62 -6.54
N ARG A 97 -18.26 8.43 -7.85
CA ARG A 97 -18.94 7.40 -8.63
C ARG A 97 -18.55 5.99 -8.18
N LEU A 98 -17.26 5.75 -7.95
CA LEU A 98 -16.75 4.47 -7.47
C LEU A 98 -17.35 4.13 -6.09
N ALA A 99 -17.32 5.08 -5.16
CA ALA A 99 -17.92 4.93 -3.82
C ALA A 99 -19.44 4.68 -3.88
N ALA A 100 -20.15 5.33 -4.80
CA ALA A 100 -21.58 5.11 -4.99
C ALA A 100 -21.90 3.70 -5.51
N ILE A 101 -21.07 3.15 -6.40
CA ILE A 101 -21.22 1.76 -6.89
C ILE A 101 -20.98 0.77 -5.75
N GLN A 102 -19.94 0.99 -4.96
CA GLN A 102 -19.63 0.17 -3.80
C GLN A 102 -20.81 0.16 -2.81
N ARG A 103 -21.28 1.33 -2.37
CA ARG A 103 -22.40 1.45 -1.44
C ARG A 103 -23.65 0.73 -1.94
N LYS A 104 -24.00 0.89 -3.22
CA LYS A 104 -25.16 0.19 -3.81
C LYS A 104 -25.01 -1.33 -3.81
N SER A 105 -23.80 -1.86 -3.91
CA SER A 105 -23.56 -3.30 -3.85
C SER A 105 -23.63 -3.82 -2.41
N GLU A 106 -23.20 -3.02 -1.45
CA GLU A 106 -23.31 -3.33 -0.02
C GLU A 106 -24.78 -3.30 0.45
N GLU A 107 -25.55 -2.31 0.03
CA GLU A 107 -27.01 -2.21 0.32
C GLU A 107 -27.83 -3.42 -0.18
N LYS A 108 -27.30 -4.18 -1.12
CA LYS A 108 -27.92 -5.40 -1.67
C LYS A 108 -27.36 -6.69 -1.08
N ASP A 109 -26.54 -6.62 -0.03
CA ASP A 109 -25.80 -7.75 0.53
C ASP A 109 -24.98 -8.55 -0.52
N GLN A 110 -24.62 -7.89 -1.61
CA GLN A 110 -23.83 -8.47 -2.70
C GLN A 110 -22.61 -7.59 -2.99
N PRO A 111 -21.59 -7.58 -2.12
CA PRO A 111 -20.42 -6.72 -2.28
C PRO A 111 -19.71 -7.03 -3.60
N ASN A 112 -19.46 -6.00 -4.39
CA ASN A 112 -18.70 -6.13 -5.61
C ASN A 112 -17.19 -6.12 -5.29
N LEU A 113 -16.62 -7.32 -5.22
CA LEU A 113 -15.21 -7.51 -4.83
C LEU A 113 -14.24 -6.77 -5.76
N ASN A 114 -14.54 -6.66 -7.05
CA ASN A 114 -13.69 -5.92 -7.99
C ASN A 114 -13.70 -4.41 -7.68
N VAL A 115 -14.88 -3.86 -7.37
CA VAL A 115 -14.99 -2.44 -6.98
C VAL A 115 -14.29 -2.18 -5.66
N LEU A 116 -14.47 -3.06 -4.67
CA LEU A 116 -13.81 -2.97 -3.38
C LEU A 116 -12.28 -3.03 -3.53
N PHE A 117 -11.79 -3.94 -4.36
CA PHE A 117 -10.37 -4.08 -4.67
C PHE A 117 -9.82 -2.80 -5.32
N ILE A 118 -10.50 -2.27 -6.35
CA ILE A 118 -10.09 -1.03 -7.04
C ILE A 118 -10.12 0.14 -6.07
N HIS A 119 -11.17 0.26 -5.27
CA HIS A 119 -11.33 1.36 -4.31
C HIS A 119 -10.19 1.41 -3.29
N SER A 120 -9.75 0.25 -2.81
CA SER A 120 -8.67 0.14 -1.80
C SER A 120 -7.27 0.09 -2.40
N MET A 121 -7.14 -0.03 -3.73
CA MET A 121 -5.85 -0.16 -4.40
C MET A 121 -5.07 1.15 -4.38
N PRO A 122 -3.78 1.14 -4.00
CA PRO A 122 -2.93 2.32 -4.11
C PRO A 122 -2.62 2.66 -5.58
N PHE A 123 -2.34 3.94 -5.88
CA PHE A 123 -2.03 4.38 -7.25
C PHE A 123 -0.92 3.55 -7.90
N ARG A 124 0.13 3.16 -7.16
CA ARG A 124 1.20 2.28 -7.69
C ARG A 124 0.68 0.92 -8.17
N GLY A 125 -0.47 0.49 -7.67
CA GLY A 125 -1.13 -0.75 -8.09
C GLY A 125 -1.64 -0.70 -9.52
N LEU A 126 -1.98 0.49 -10.05
CA LEU A 126 -2.45 0.67 -11.41
C LEU A 126 -1.48 0.08 -12.44
N ALA A 127 -0.19 0.33 -12.29
CA ALA A 127 0.81 -0.20 -13.21
C ALA A 127 0.95 -1.73 -13.11
N LYS A 128 0.82 -2.30 -11.92
CA LYS A 128 0.97 -3.74 -11.68
C LYS A 128 -0.27 -4.54 -12.10
N MET A 129 -1.46 -4.00 -11.80
CA MET A 129 -2.73 -4.73 -11.92
C MET A 129 -3.45 -4.50 -13.25
N SER A 130 -3.01 -3.55 -14.06
CA SER A 130 -3.62 -3.24 -15.35
C SER A 130 -3.20 -4.18 -16.50
N ASN A 131 -2.48 -5.25 -16.22
CA ASN A 131 -1.92 -6.15 -17.24
C ASN A 131 -1.16 -5.39 -18.35
N GLY A 132 -0.39 -4.38 -17.95
CA GLY A 132 0.42 -3.55 -18.83
C GLY A 132 -0.38 -2.54 -19.66
N LEU A 133 -1.65 -2.25 -19.32
CA LEU A 133 -2.39 -1.16 -19.93
C LEU A 133 -1.91 0.20 -19.42
N VAL A 134 -1.59 0.28 -18.14
CA VAL A 134 -1.04 1.47 -17.48
C VAL A 134 0.42 1.21 -17.11
N THR A 135 1.31 2.12 -17.47
CA THR A 135 2.72 2.07 -17.05
C THR A 135 2.91 2.86 -15.76
N THR A 136 4.07 2.67 -15.10
CA THR A 136 4.44 3.48 -13.91
C THR A 136 4.50 4.96 -14.26
N GLU A 137 4.99 5.31 -15.46
CA GLU A 137 5.04 6.69 -15.94
C GLU A 137 3.63 7.27 -16.14
N MET A 138 2.72 6.50 -16.73
CA MET A 138 1.31 6.90 -16.86
C MET A 138 0.65 7.10 -15.49
N THR A 139 1.01 6.31 -14.48
CA THR A 139 0.53 6.51 -13.10
C THR A 139 0.98 7.86 -12.54
N ALA A 140 2.22 8.30 -12.84
CA ALA A 140 2.68 9.63 -12.46
C ALA A 140 1.83 10.74 -13.09
N PHE A 141 1.48 10.59 -14.37
CA PHE A 141 0.64 11.57 -15.07
C PHE A 141 -0.81 11.58 -14.57
N ILE A 142 -1.34 10.43 -14.16
CA ILE A 142 -2.65 10.33 -13.50
C ILE A 142 -2.61 11.09 -12.17
N LEU A 143 -1.55 10.93 -11.38
CA LEU A 143 -1.35 11.68 -10.14
C LEU A 143 -1.22 13.19 -10.38
N GLU A 144 -0.50 13.64 -11.42
CA GLU A 144 -0.49 15.06 -11.83
C GLU A 144 -1.90 15.57 -12.07
N ALA A 145 -2.74 14.81 -12.79
CA ALA A 145 -4.12 15.20 -13.07
C ALA A 145 -4.97 15.27 -11.78
N CYS A 146 -4.82 14.30 -10.87
CA CYS A 146 -5.50 14.30 -9.56
C CYS A 146 -5.09 15.50 -8.71
N ASN A 147 -3.83 15.91 -8.77
CA ASN A 147 -3.25 17.02 -8.01
C ASN A 147 -3.52 18.40 -8.59
N GLY A 148 -4.42 18.52 -9.57
CA GLY A 148 -4.89 19.80 -10.12
C GLY A 148 -4.30 20.18 -11.48
N HIS A 149 -3.34 19.40 -12.02
CA HIS A 149 -2.76 19.62 -13.34
C HIS A 149 -3.48 18.77 -14.43
N PHE A 150 -4.81 18.83 -14.45
CA PHE A 150 -5.66 17.92 -15.20
C PHE A 150 -5.28 17.81 -16.69
N PHE A 151 -5.21 18.93 -17.41
CA PHE A 151 -4.94 18.90 -18.85
C PHE A 151 -3.54 18.33 -19.17
N ARG A 152 -2.55 18.71 -18.36
CA ARG A 152 -1.18 18.23 -18.52
C ARG A 152 -1.08 16.72 -18.20
N GLY A 153 -1.66 16.27 -17.10
CA GLY A 153 -1.63 14.88 -16.69
C GLY A 153 -2.40 13.98 -17.66
N ILE A 154 -3.62 14.35 -18.04
CA ILE A 154 -4.45 13.59 -19.00
C ILE A 154 -3.80 13.54 -20.39
N GLY A 155 -3.30 14.66 -20.91
CA GLY A 155 -2.62 14.68 -22.21
C GLY A 155 -1.46 13.72 -22.27
N LYS A 156 -0.60 13.70 -21.24
CA LYS A 156 0.53 12.78 -21.13
C LYS A 156 0.09 11.33 -20.95
N THR A 157 -0.98 11.08 -20.17
CA THR A 157 -1.53 9.73 -19.98
C THR A 157 -2.02 9.15 -21.29
N ILE A 158 -2.77 9.93 -22.08
CA ILE A 158 -3.28 9.52 -23.40
C ILE A 158 -2.12 9.26 -24.36
N ALA A 159 -1.12 10.14 -24.43
CA ALA A 159 0.06 9.96 -25.24
C ALA A 159 0.82 8.68 -24.86
N GLY A 160 1.00 8.43 -23.57
CA GLY A 160 1.61 7.21 -23.05
C GLY A 160 0.82 5.94 -23.43
N PHE A 161 -0.51 6.00 -23.43
CA PHE A 161 -1.37 4.88 -23.82
C PHE A 161 -1.18 4.52 -25.29
N PHE A 162 -1.14 5.50 -26.19
CA PHE A 162 -0.88 5.27 -27.62
C PHE A 162 0.55 4.75 -27.87
N ALA A 163 1.55 5.28 -27.17
CA ALA A 163 2.92 4.82 -27.29
C ALA A 163 3.05 3.35 -26.82
N ASN A 164 2.44 2.99 -25.71
CA ASN A 164 2.44 1.64 -25.17
C ASN A 164 1.72 0.65 -26.10
N GLY A 165 0.62 1.07 -26.74
CA GLY A 165 -0.10 0.28 -27.74
C GLY A 165 0.77 -0.05 -28.97
N LYS A 166 1.59 0.90 -29.43
CA LYS A 166 2.54 0.68 -30.54
C LYS A 166 3.60 -0.35 -30.15
N VAL A 167 4.22 -0.23 -28.97
CA VAL A 167 5.23 -1.16 -28.47
C VAL A 167 4.69 -2.59 -28.35
N LYS A 168 3.46 -2.76 -27.82
CA LYS A 168 2.81 -4.07 -27.76
C LYS A 168 2.60 -4.69 -29.14
N LYS A 169 2.15 -3.90 -30.11
CA LYS A 169 1.93 -4.35 -31.50
C LYS A 169 3.23 -4.76 -32.19
N GLU A 170 4.33 -4.06 -31.91
CA GLU A 170 5.65 -4.42 -32.45
C GLU A 170 6.20 -5.70 -31.83
N ARG A 171 6.00 -5.91 -30.53
CA ARG A 171 6.40 -7.15 -29.85
C ARG A 171 5.63 -8.35 -30.37
N SER A 172 4.32 -8.23 -30.60
CA SER A 172 3.50 -9.34 -31.11
C SER A 172 3.79 -9.71 -32.59
N LYS A 173 4.49 -8.85 -33.31
CA LYS A 173 4.94 -9.16 -34.69
C LYS A 173 6.31 -9.86 -34.76
N LYS A 174 7.03 -9.88 -33.64
CA LYS A 174 8.38 -10.52 -33.57
C LYS A 174 8.36 -11.89 -32.90
N LEU A 175 7.19 -12.34 -32.45
CA LEU A 175 6.88 -13.68 -31.96
C LEU A 175 6.10 -14.46 -33.02
#